data_5bb2a4f767d00d6297eba2716a946a1f
#
_entry.id   5bb2a4f767d00d6297eba2716a946a1f
#
_cell.length_a   1.000
_cell.length_b   1.000
_cell.length_c   1.000
_cell.angle_alpha   90.00
_cell.angle_beta   90.00
_cell.angle_gamma   90.00
#
_symmetry.space_group_name_H-M   'P 1'
#
loop_
_entity.id
_entity.type
_entity.pdbx_description
1 polymer ?
#
loop_
_entity_poly.entity_id
_entity_poly.type
_entity_poly.pdbx_seq_one_letter_code
_entity_poly.pdbx_strand_id
1 'polypeptide(L)'
;MAEGGKRLVTPLPNRGDVWWCELSEIGRRPVVVLSRDAAIPRLLRVVVAPCTTTIRGLASEVILEPGEDPIPRRCAVNLDSVESVSVAVLVERVGRLADERMREVCAALAVAVDCSP
;
A
#
# COMPACT_ATOMS: atom_id res chain seq x y z
N MET A 1 19.26 20.26 -18.64
CA MET A 1 18.47 19.91 -18.63
C MET A 1 18.23 19.27 -17.94
N ALA A 2 17.98 19.40 -18.02
CA ALA A 2 17.30 18.85 -17.75
C ALA A 2 16.92 18.29 -17.31
N GLU A 3 16.79 18.32 -17.46
CA GLU A 3 16.10 17.78 -17.31
C GLU A 3 15.72 17.03 -17.00
N GLY A 4 16.03 17.19 -17.12
CA GLY A 4 15.33 16.50 -17.09
C GLY A 4 15.06 15.84 -16.56
N GLY A 5 14.99 15.77 -16.77
CA GLY A 5 14.31 15.20 -16.54
C GLY A 5 14.22 14.71 -15.87
N LYS A 6 14.47 14.78 -15.58
CA LYS A 6 14.07 14.24 -14.78
C LYS A 6 12.90 14.12 -14.27
N ARG A 7 12.40 14.34 -14.68
CA ARG A 7 11.07 14.26 -14.31
C ARG A 7 10.63 12.83 -14.13
N LEU A 8 9.59 12.62 -13.30
CA LEU A 8 9.11 11.28 -13.07
C LEU A 8 8.47 10.73 -14.31
N VAL A 9 8.87 9.53 -14.70
CA VAL A 9 8.24 8.82 -15.79
C VAL A 9 7.02 8.08 -15.29
N THR A 10 7.06 7.67 -14.02
CA THR A 10 5.97 6.93 -13.40
C THR A 10 5.09 7.90 -12.65
N PRO A 11 3.76 7.82 -12.80
CA PRO A 11 2.89 8.66 -12.02
C PRO A 11 3.02 8.36 -10.53
N LEU A 12 2.68 9.34 -9.69
CA LEU A 12 2.70 9.15 -8.27
C LEU A 12 1.60 8.16 -7.87
N PRO A 13 1.79 7.44 -6.76
CA PRO A 13 0.74 6.56 -6.27
C PRO A 13 -0.45 7.35 -5.73
N ASN A 14 -1.59 6.69 -5.67
CA ASN A 14 -2.80 7.24 -5.09
C ASN A 14 -3.27 6.36 -3.94
N ARG A 15 -4.03 6.95 -3.03
CA ARG A 15 -4.63 6.20 -1.93
C ARG A 15 -5.43 5.03 -2.48
N GLY A 16 -5.22 3.85 -1.90
CA GLY A 16 -5.91 2.63 -2.29
C GLY A 16 -5.22 1.85 -3.38
N ASP A 17 -4.17 2.41 -3.97
CA ASP A 17 -3.39 1.67 -4.96
C ASP A 17 -2.67 0.51 -4.30
N VAL A 18 -2.43 -0.54 -5.10
CA VAL A 18 -1.52 -1.62 -4.75
C VAL A 18 -0.30 -1.47 -5.65
N TRP A 19 0.87 -1.41 -5.05
CA TRP A 19 2.13 -1.26 -5.77
C TRP A 19 3.12 -2.32 -5.32
N TRP A 20 4.00 -2.72 -6.23
CA TRP A 20 5.19 -3.46 -5.84
C TRP A 20 6.15 -2.49 -5.17
N CYS A 21 6.56 -2.84 -3.95
CA CYS A 21 7.49 -2.06 -3.17
C CYS A 21 8.79 -2.83 -3.06
N GLU A 22 9.90 -2.18 -3.39
CA GLU A 22 11.20 -2.84 -3.42
C GLU A 22 12.12 -2.19 -2.41
N LEU A 23 12.39 -2.91 -1.33
CA LEU A 23 13.32 -2.46 -0.29
C LEU A 23 14.53 -3.38 -0.30
N SER A 24 15.72 -2.78 -0.19
CA SER A 24 16.97 -3.51 -0.40
C SER A 24 17.14 -4.72 0.50
N GLU A 25 16.62 -4.65 1.72
CA GLU A 25 16.83 -5.74 2.69
C GLU A 25 15.69 -6.74 2.68
N ILE A 26 14.49 -6.31 2.31
CA ILE A 26 13.30 -7.15 2.39
C ILE A 26 12.96 -7.76 1.05
N GLY A 27 13.38 -7.09 -0.03
CA GLY A 27 13.06 -7.51 -1.37
C GLY A 27 11.77 -6.88 -1.84
N ARG A 28 11.08 -7.56 -2.74
CA ARG A 28 9.93 -7.00 -3.44
C ARG A 28 8.65 -7.61 -2.92
N ARG A 29 7.70 -6.77 -2.57
CA ARG A 29 6.38 -7.24 -2.09
C ARG A 29 5.30 -6.23 -2.43
N PRO A 30 4.05 -6.68 -2.53
CA PRO A 30 2.96 -5.73 -2.75
C PRO A 30 2.63 -4.98 -1.48
N VAL A 31 2.28 -3.71 -1.63
CA VAL A 31 1.83 -2.89 -0.51
C VAL A 31 0.58 -2.13 -0.92
N VAL A 32 -0.24 -1.77 0.05
CA VAL A 32 -1.42 -0.93 -0.16
C VAL A 32 -1.09 0.48 0.31
N VAL A 33 -1.37 1.46 -0.53
CA VAL A 33 -1.12 2.87 -0.22
C VAL A 33 -2.24 3.42 0.65
N LEU A 34 -1.88 3.90 1.82
CA LEU A 34 -2.86 4.39 2.81
C LEU A 34 -2.92 5.91 2.86
N SER A 35 -1.85 6.60 2.48
CA SER A 35 -1.79 8.06 2.56
C SER A 35 -2.89 8.72 1.76
N ARG A 36 -3.37 9.85 2.24
CA ARG A 36 -4.35 10.63 1.51
C ARG A 36 -3.71 11.25 0.28
N ASP A 37 -4.47 11.33 -0.81
CA ASP A 37 -3.95 11.78 -2.09
C ASP A 37 -3.32 13.16 -2.03
N ALA A 38 -3.90 14.07 -1.26
CA ALA A 38 -3.41 15.44 -1.20
C ALA A 38 -2.01 15.55 -0.59
N ALA A 39 -1.62 14.60 0.25
CA ALA A 39 -0.32 14.63 0.91
C ALA A 39 0.80 14.07 0.05
N ILE A 40 0.48 13.14 -0.84
CA ILE A 40 1.51 12.38 -1.55
C ILE A 40 2.44 13.28 -2.38
N PRO A 41 1.92 14.19 -3.25
CA PRO A 41 2.84 15.00 -4.05
C PRO A 41 3.61 16.01 -3.23
N ARG A 42 3.10 16.37 -2.06
CA ARG A 42 3.79 17.34 -1.20
C ARG A 42 4.90 16.71 -0.40
N LEU A 43 4.68 15.50 0.09
CA LEU A 43 5.64 14.82 0.98
C LEU A 43 6.58 13.90 0.22
N LEU A 44 6.15 13.36 -0.92
CA LEU A 44 6.88 12.36 -1.70
C LEU A 44 7.24 11.15 -0.85
N ARG A 45 6.46 10.94 0.21
CA ARG A 45 6.49 9.77 1.06
C ARG A 45 5.07 9.31 1.26
N VAL A 46 4.90 8.00 1.45
CA VAL A 46 3.57 7.42 1.63
C VAL A 46 3.59 6.42 2.76
N VAL A 47 2.49 6.36 3.48
CA VAL A 47 2.27 5.31 4.46
C VAL A 47 1.67 4.14 3.71
N VAL A 48 2.28 2.98 3.88
CA VAL A 48 1.85 1.76 3.19
C VAL A 48 1.68 0.62 4.19
N ALA A 49 0.84 -0.35 3.83
CA ALA A 49 0.68 -1.59 4.58
C ALA A 49 1.13 -2.74 3.70
N PRO A 50 2.02 -3.60 4.18
CA PRO A 50 2.51 -4.71 3.36
C PRO A 50 1.47 -5.82 3.24
N CYS A 51 1.50 -6.50 2.11
CA CYS A 51 0.69 -7.68 1.88
C CYS A 51 1.57 -8.90 2.10
N THR A 52 1.11 -9.82 2.94
CA THR A 52 1.89 -11.01 3.29
C THR A 52 1.08 -12.26 2.99
N THR A 53 1.76 -13.32 2.52
CA THR A 53 1.11 -14.60 2.32
C THR A 53 0.96 -15.36 3.64
N THR A 54 1.61 -14.89 4.70
CA THR A 54 1.42 -15.48 6.03
C THR A 54 0.21 -14.84 6.68
N ILE A 55 -0.89 -15.57 6.72
CA ILE A 55 -2.16 -15.07 7.24
C ILE A 55 -2.35 -15.60 8.65
N ARG A 56 -2.56 -14.68 9.60
CA ARG A 56 -2.70 -15.03 11.01
C ARG A 56 -4.13 -14.99 11.52
N GLY A 57 -5.05 -14.41 10.73
CA GLY A 57 -6.46 -14.34 11.13
C GLY A 57 -6.74 -13.26 12.16
N LEU A 58 -5.94 -12.21 12.18
CA LEU A 58 -6.11 -11.11 13.13
C LEU A 58 -7.10 -10.08 12.60
N ALA A 59 -7.78 -9.37 13.52
CA ALA A 59 -8.71 -8.32 13.12
C ALA A 59 -7.99 -7.14 12.46
N SER A 60 -6.68 -7.05 12.62
CA SER A 60 -5.84 -6.04 11.99
C SER A 60 -5.35 -6.46 10.61
N GLU A 61 -5.89 -7.55 10.06
CA GLU A 61 -5.54 -8.03 8.72
C GLU A 61 -6.76 -7.98 7.82
N VAL A 62 -6.53 -7.75 6.53
CA VAL A 62 -7.60 -7.82 5.51
C VAL A 62 -7.16 -8.81 4.45
N ILE A 63 -7.95 -9.84 4.23
CA ILE A 63 -7.63 -10.87 3.23
C ILE A 63 -7.97 -10.34 1.84
N LEU A 64 -7.02 -10.47 0.92
CA LEU A 64 -7.24 -10.14 -0.48
C LEU A 64 -7.18 -11.42 -1.31
N GLU A 65 -8.04 -11.49 -2.32
CA GLU A 65 -8.16 -12.68 -3.15
C GLU A 65 -7.84 -12.34 -4.61
N PRO A 66 -7.01 -13.17 -5.28
CA PRO A 66 -6.77 -12.97 -6.71
C PRO A 66 -8.09 -13.06 -7.47
N GLY A 67 -8.23 -12.22 -8.49
CA GLY A 67 -9.46 -12.18 -9.26
C GLY A 67 -10.46 -11.17 -8.74
N GLU A 68 -10.52 -10.96 -7.44
CA GLU A 68 -11.36 -9.93 -6.85
C GLU A 68 -10.53 -8.68 -6.57
N ASP A 69 -9.31 -8.88 -6.15
CA ASP A 69 -8.40 -7.79 -5.78
C ASP A 69 -7.18 -7.82 -6.69
N PRO A 70 -6.52 -6.66 -6.89
CA PRO A 70 -5.37 -6.60 -7.80
C PRO A 70 -4.10 -7.11 -7.12
N ILE A 71 -4.04 -8.41 -6.88
CA ILE A 71 -2.86 -9.06 -6.30
C ILE A 71 -2.66 -10.40 -6.99
N PRO A 72 -1.39 -10.88 -7.04
CA PRO A 72 -1.10 -12.11 -7.78
C PRO A 72 -1.47 -13.39 -7.03
N ARG A 73 -1.56 -13.34 -5.69
CA ARG A 73 -1.91 -14.50 -4.90
C ARG A 73 -2.57 -14.07 -3.60
N ARG A 74 -3.32 -14.99 -3.02
CA ARG A 74 -4.03 -14.70 -1.78
C ARG A 74 -3.06 -14.24 -0.71
N CYS A 75 -3.42 -13.15 -0.02
CA CYS A 75 -2.54 -12.55 0.97
C CYS A 75 -3.37 -11.77 1.98
N ALA A 76 -2.70 -11.30 3.03
CA ALA A 76 -3.32 -10.42 4.01
C ALA A 76 -2.62 -9.08 3.98
N VAL A 77 -3.40 -8.00 3.96
CA VAL A 77 -2.87 -6.66 4.21
C VAL A 77 -2.63 -6.60 5.71
N ASN A 78 -1.38 -6.37 6.10
CA ASN A 78 -0.99 -6.39 7.51
C ASN A 78 -0.94 -4.96 8.05
N LEU A 79 -1.99 -4.56 8.76
CA LEU A 79 -2.09 -3.19 9.27
C LEU A 79 -1.27 -2.98 10.56
N ASP A 80 -0.73 -4.05 11.15
CA ASP A 80 0.19 -3.92 12.26
C ASP A 80 1.60 -3.54 11.83
N SER A 81 1.87 -3.61 10.53
CA SER A 81 3.21 -3.36 10.00
C SER A 81 3.26 -2.18 9.03
N VAL A 82 2.38 -1.20 9.23
CA VAL A 82 2.40 -0.02 8.38
C VAL A 82 3.70 0.75 8.56
N GLU A 83 4.15 1.39 7.48
CA GLU A 83 5.38 2.17 7.54
C GLU A 83 5.34 3.27 6.50
N SER A 84 6.18 4.28 6.71
CA SER A 84 6.33 5.38 5.76
C SER A 84 7.52 5.08 4.87
N VAL A 85 7.32 5.13 3.56
CA VAL A 85 8.41 4.88 2.61
C VAL A 85 8.44 6.01 1.59
N SER A 86 9.60 6.18 0.95
CA SER A 86 9.73 7.09 -0.17
C SER A 86 8.92 6.56 -1.36
N VAL A 87 8.29 7.44 -2.12
CA VAL A 87 7.60 7.02 -3.34
C VAL A 87 8.56 6.34 -4.31
N ALA A 88 9.86 6.58 -4.17
CA ALA A 88 10.86 6.00 -5.07
C ALA A 88 10.96 4.47 -4.95
N VAL A 89 10.55 3.88 -3.82
CA VAL A 89 10.62 2.43 -3.67
C VAL A 89 9.38 1.73 -4.19
N LEU A 90 8.36 2.48 -4.62
CA LEU A 90 7.19 1.93 -5.27
C LEU A 90 7.51 1.84 -6.76
N VAL A 91 7.79 0.63 -7.23
CA VAL A 91 8.40 0.45 -8.55
C VAL A 91 7.41 0.11 -9.65
N GLU A 92 6.26 -0.44 -9.31
CA GLU A 92 5.28 -0.81 -10.32
C GLU A 92 3.88 -0.86 -9.71
N ARG A 93 2.93 -0.18 -10.36
CA ARG A 93 1.55 -0.20 -9.91
C ARG A 93 0.90 -1.51 -10.35
N VAL A 94 0.23 -2.18 -9.41
CA VAL A 94 -0.49 -3.41 -9.71
C VAL A 94 -1.94 -3.13 -10.02
N GLY A 95 -2.57 -2.22 -9.26
CA GLY A 95 -3.97 -1.89 -9.45
C GLY A 95 -4.48 -1.04 -8.31
N ARG A 96 -5.79 -1.07 -8.10
CA ARG A 96 -6.43 -0.27 -7.08
C ARG A 96 -7.49 -1.11 -6.37
N LEU A 97 -7.54 -1.03 -5.05
CA LEU A 97 -8.58 -1.71 -4.27
C LEU A 97 -9.91 -0.97 -4.44
N ALA A 98 -10.98 -1.73 -4.45
CA ALA A 98 -12.32 -1.17 -4.46
C ALA A 98 -12.57 -0.39 -3.17
N ASP A 99 -13.47 0.60 -3.23
CA ASP A 99 -13.78 1.43 -2.08
C ASP A 99 -14.24 0.61 -0.88
N GLU A 100 -15.01 -0.43 -1.14
CA GLU A 100 -15.48 -1.32 -0.09
C GLU A 100 -14.33 -2.01 0.61
N ARG A 101 -13.34 -2.46 -0.17
CA ARG A 101 -12.17 -3.10 0.40
C ARG A 101 -11.34 -2.10 1.21
N MET A 102 -11.26 -0.86 0.73
CA MET A 102 -10.55 0.18 1.46
C MET A 102 -11.24 0.50 2.79
N ARG A 103 -12.56 0.39 2.87
CA ARG A 103 -13.24 0.56 4.15
C ARG A 103 -12.83 -0.52 5.13
N GLU A 104 -12.66 -1.76 4.65
CA GLU A 104 -12.18 -2.86 5.50
C GLU A 104 -10.75 -2.58 5.96
N VAL A 105 -9.92 -2.06 5.07
CA VAL A 105 -8.54 -1.72 5.42
C VAL A 105 -8.51 -0.64 6.51
N CYS A 106 -9.33 0.38 6.37
CA CYS A 106 -9.40 1.44 7.38
C CYS A 106 -9.87 0.90 8.74
N ALA A 107 -10.86 0.01 8.73
CA ALA A 107 -11.35 -0.60 9.97
C ALA A 107 -10.24 -1.43 10.63
N ALA A 108 -9.50 -2.19 9.83
CA ALA A 108 -8.39 -3.00 10.35
C ALA A 108 -7.27 -2.12 10.90
N LEU A 109 -7.00 -0.99 10.25
CA LEU A 109 -5.99 -0.04 10.75
C LEU A 109 -6.42 0.51 12.11
N ALA A 110 -7.69 0.85 12.25
CA ALA A 110 -8.20 1.35 13.53
C ALA A 110 -8.01 0.33 14.64
N VAL A 111 -8.19 -0.96 14.33
CA VAL A 111 -7.91 -2.02 15.29
C VAL A 111 -6.43 -2.05 15.64
N ALA A 112 -5.58 -1.98 14.60
CA ALA A 112 -4.13 -2.11 14.79
C ALA A 112 -3.57 -1.02 15.70
N VAL A 113 -4.13 0.19 15.63
CA VAL A 113 -3.64 1.33 16.42
C VAL A 113 -4.59 1.70 17.56
N ASP A 114 -5.60 0.87 17.77
CA ASP A 114 -6.56 1.04 18.89
C ASP A 114 -7.27 2.38 18.84
N CYS A 115 -7.64 2.81 17.63
CA CYS A 115 -8.41 4.04 17.44
C CYS A 115 -9.85 3.66 17.16
N SER A 116 -10.72 3.90 18.12
CA SER A 116 -12.15 3.67 17.94
C SER A 116 -12.84 5.00 17.75
N PRO A 117 -13.84 5.05 16.88
CA PRO A 117 -14.63 6.26 16.75
C PRO A 117 -15.49 6.51 18.00
#